data_054e9551622a51890701d41232574224
#
_entry.id   054e9551622a51890701d41232574224
#
_cell.length_a   1.000
_cell.length_b   1.000
_cell.length_c   1.000
_cell.angle_alpha   90.00
_cell.angle_beta   90.00
_cell.angle_gamma   90.00
#
_symmetry.space_group_name_H-M   'P 1'
#
loop_
_entity.id
_entity.type
_entity.pdbx_description
1 polymer ?
#
loop_
_entity_poly.entity_id
_entity_poly.type
_entity_poly.pdbx_seq_one_letter_code
_entity_poly.pdbx_strand_id
1 'polypeptide(L)'
;MEDSHSSIWEHRQAELWDRIFQVIQDVVTLADSLEDDAGGVIVKQEMVKTAMAVGTHLVRANAAEEPGDFDRHLTEARMKAIETDYWLRLAYVLQQKEEVQRDLSSIITQYAGIVDLLHKFIRHTRTEKNVINRHTKGPRIQ
;
A
#
# COMPACT_ATOMS: atom_id res chain seq x y z
N MET A 1 -6.28 4.77 30.57
CA MET A 1 -7.20 4.08 29.64
C MET A 1 -7.12 4.56 28.20
N GLU A 2 -6.50 5.67 27.93
CA GLU A 2 -6.21 6.13 26.55
C GLU A 2 -5.11 5.31 25.87
N ASP A 3 -4.24 4.68 26.63
CA ASP A 3 -3.06 3.99 26.12
C ASP A 3 -3.34 2.69 25.36
N SER A 4 -4.48 2.03 25.57
CA SER A 4 -4.76 0.73 24.97
C SER A 4 -5.19 0.83 23.50
N HIS A 5 -5.95 1.86 23.13
CA HIS A 5 -6.36 2.08 21.74
C HIS A 5 -5.19 2.58 20.88
N SER A 6 -4.37 3.48 21.40
CA SER A 6 -3.17 3.99 20.75
C SER A 6 -2.18 2.85 20.48
N SER A 7 -1.92 1.99 21.47
CA SER A 7 -0.97 0.89 21.32
C SER A 7 -1.41 -0.18 20.32
N ILE A 8 -2.71 -0.47 20.22
CA ILE A 8 -3.25 -1.40 19.22
C ILE A 8 -3.07 -0.86 17.81
N TRP A 9 -3.31 0.43 17.60
CA TRP A 9 -3.12 1.08 16.29
C TRP A 9 -1.66 1.14 15.88
N GLU A 10 -0.78 1.52 16.79
CA GLU A 10 0.66 1.53 16.57
C GLU A 10 1.17 0.14 16.19
N HIS A 11 0.69 -0.89 16.88
CA HIS A 11 1.04 -2.27 16.58
C HIS A 11 0.56 -2.72 15.21
N ARG A 12 -0.69 -2.43 14.85
CA ARG A 12 -1.25 -2.74 13.53
C ARG A 12 -0.55 -1.97 12.40
N GLN A 13 -0.19 -0.73 12.68
CA GLN A 13 0.57 0.09 11.73
C GLN A 13 1.95 -0.53 11.50
N ALA A 14 2.65 -0.96 12.55
CA ALA A 14 3.93 -1.62 12.43
C ALA A 14 3.85 -2.92 11.62
N GLU A 15 2.83 -3.76 11.88
CA GLU A 15 2.58 -4.97 11.10
C GLU A 15 2.33 -4.66 9.62
N LEU A 16 1.52 -3.65 9.34
CA LEU A 16 1.22 -3.24 7.97
C LEU A 16 2.48 -2.79 7.24
N TRP A 17 3.31 -1.98 7.89
CA TRP A 17 4.59 -1.52 7.34
C TRP A 17 5.50 -2.70 7.01
N ASP A 18 5.66 -3.64 7.94
CA ASP A 18 6.51 -4.81 7.75
C ASP A 18 6.03 -5.67 6.59
N ARG A 19 4.73 -5.90 6.47
CA ARG A 19 4.13 -6.65 5.35
C ARG A 19 4.37 -5.96 4.02
N ILE A 20 4.20 -4.66 3.96
CA ILE A 20 4.40 -3.87 2.74
C ILE A 20 5.87 -3.90 2.33
N PHE A 21 6.79 -3.71 3.25
CA PHE A 21 8.22 -3.80 2.95
C PHE A 21 8.58 -5.18 2.43
N GLN A 22 8.06 -6.25 3.03
CA GLN A 22 8.32 -7.62 2.59
C GLN A 22 7.81 -7.85 1.16
N VAL A 23 6.60 -7.40 0.85
CA VAL A 23 6.00 -7.58 -0.47
C VAL A 23 6.74 -6.77 -1.53
N ILE A 24 7.21 -5.57 -1.20
CA ILE A 24 8.06 -4.78 -2.11
C ILE A 24 9.35 -5.54 -2.44
N GLN A 25 10.01 -6.12 -1.45
CA GLN A 25 11.18 -6.96 -1.66
C GLN A 25 10.86 -8.16 -2.56
N ASP A 26 9.73 -8.82 -2.33
CA ASP A 26 9.30 -9.96 -3.12
C ASP A 26 9.07 -9.57 -4.60
N VAL A 27 8.47 -8.40 -4.85
CA VAL A 27 8.29 -7.87 -6.20
C VAL A 27 9.63 -7.61 -6.88
N VAL A 28 10.55 -6.95 -6.20
CA VAL A 28 11.88 -6.64 -6.75
C VAL A 28 12.66 -7.92 -7.07
N THR A 29 12.61 -8.89 -6.16
CA THR A 29 13.27 -10.20 -6.35
C THR A 29 12.64 -10.96 -7.51
N LEU A 30 11.31 -10.98 -7.59
CA LEU A 30 10.60 -11.66 -8.67
C LEU A 30 10.88 -11.02 -10.02
N ALA A 31 11.05 -9.70 -10.08
CA ALA A 31 11.33 -8.99 -11.32
C ALA A 31 12.56 -9.54 -12.05
N ASP A 32 13.57 -9.98 -11.31
CA ASP A 32 14.77 -10.59 -11.88
C ASP A 32 14.49 -11.94 -12.58
N SER A 33 13.39 -12.59 -12.22
CA SER A 33 12.97 -13.89 -12.81
C SER A 33 12.16 -13.72 -14.09
N LEU A 34 11.72 -12.52 -14.42
CA LEU A 34 10.90 -12.26 -15.61
C LEU A 34 11.77 -12.21 -16.87
N GLU A 35 11.21 -12.68 -17.97
CA GLU A 35 11.92 -12.69 -19.26
C GLU A 35 12.13 -11.26 -19.79
N ASP A 36 13.28 -11.04 -20.44
CA ASP A 36 13.70 -9.74 -20.98
C ASP A 36 13.30 -9.54 -22.43
N ASP A 37 12.12 -10.01 -22.84
CA ASP A 37 11.57 -9.58 -24.13
C ASP A 37 11.08 -8.12 -24.04
N ALA A 38 10.73 -7.50 -25.18
CA ALA A 38 10.41 -6.08 -25.22
C ALA A 38 9.24 -5.69 -24.29
N GLY A 39 8.20 -6.50 -24.27
CA GLY A 39 7.06 -6.28 -23.37
C GLY A 39 7.40 -6.56 -21.91
N GLY A 40 8.19 -7.60 -21.66
CA GLY A 40 8.63 -7.99 -20.33
C GLY A 40 9.50 -6.94 -19.65
N VAL A 41 10.38 -6.27 -20.39
CA VAL A 41 11.23 -5.20 -19.85
C VAL A 41 10.37 -4.04 -19.34
N ILE A 42 9.37 -3.61 -20.12
CA ILE A 42 8.48 -2.50 -19.74
C ILE A 42 7.65 -2.88 -18.51
N VAL A 43 7.04 -4.04 -18.51
CA VAL A 43 6.23 -4.54 -17.39
C VAL A 43 7.06 -4.64 -16.12
N LYS A 44 8.27 -5.19 -16.23
CA LYS A 44 9.22 -5.31 -15.13
C LYS A 44 9.55 -3.94 -14.52
N GLN A 45 9.88 -2.96 -15.34
CA GLN A 45 10.23 -1.61 -14.89
C GLN A 45 9.07 -0.91 -14.20
N GLU A 46 7.87 -0.96 -14.78
CA GLU A 46 6.69 -0.33 -14.20
C GLU A 46 6.25 -1.02 -12.90
N MET A 47 6.32 -2.33 -12.86
CA MET A 47 6.00 -3.12 -11.67
C MET A 47 6.89 -2.76 -10.48
N VAL A 48 8.20 -2.70 -10.69
CA VAL A 48 9.17 -2.32 -9.66
C VAL A 48 9.00 -0.87 -9.26
N LYS A 49 8.86 0.02 -10.22
CA LYS A 49 8.68 1.46 -9.99
C LYS A 49 7.45 1.76 -9.15
N THR A 50 6.30 1.17 -9.47
CA THR A 50 5.06 1.38 -8.72
C THR A 50 5.12 0.74 -7.33
N ALA A 51 5.72 -0.45 -7.20
CA ALA A 51 5.91 -1.10 -5.91
C ALA A 51 6.78 -0.24 -4.98
N MET A 52 7.88 0.28 -5.49
CA MET A 52 8.76 1.17 -4.71
C MET A 52 8.05 2.47 -4.32
N ALA A 53 7.20 3.01 -5.20
CA ALA A 53 6.43 4.21 -4.92
C ALA A 53 5.43 4.02 -3.76
N VAL A 54 4.87 2.83 -3.59
CA VAL A 54 4.06 2.51 -2.40
C VAL A 54 4.86 2.78 -1.13
N GLY A 55 6.07 2.24 -1.05
CA GLY A 55 6.95 2.45 0.09
C GLY A 55 7.30 3.92 0.32
N THR A 56 7.63 4.64 -0.74
CA THR A 56 7.98 6.07 -0.67
C THR A 56 6.83 6.91 -0.11
N HIS A 57 5.60 6.68 -0.57
CA HIS A 57 4.44 7.41 -0.07
C HIS A 57 4.13 7.06 1.38
N LEU A 58 4.37 5.81 1.80
CA LEU A 58 4.22 5.42 3.20
C LEU A 58 5.24 6.11 4.10
N VAL A 59 6.49 6.22 3.67
CA VAL A 59 7.52 6.97 4.38
C VAL A 59 7.12 8.44 4.54
N ARG A 60 6.61 9.04 3.46
CA ARG A 60 6.11 10.43 3.49
C ARG A 60 4.91 10.60 4.42
N ALA A 61 3.98 9.63 4.42
CA ALA A 61 2.85 9.63 5.35
C ALA A 61 3.33 9.62 6.80
N ASN A 62 4.27 8.75 7.11
CA ASN A 62 4.83 8.64 8.46
C ASN A 62 5.60 9.89 8.91
N ALA A 63 6.18 10.63 7.97
CA ALA A 63 6.91 11.87 8.23
C ALA A 63 6.03 13.12 8.19
N ALA A 64 4.76 13.00 7.82
CA ALA A 64 3.85 14.14 7.70
C ALA A 64 3.53 14.74 9.07
N GLU A 65 3.67 16.06 9.18
CA GLU A 65 3.34 16.81 10.39
C GLU A 65 1.87 17.21 10.42
N GLU A 66 1.29 17.46 9.24
CA GLU A 66 -0.11 17.88 9.10
C GLU A 66 -1.01 16.67 8.83
N PRO A 67 -2.19 16.55 9.49
CA PRO A 67 -3.10 15.41 9.27
C PRO A 67 -3.56 15.25 7.83
N GLY A 68 -3.73 16.35 7.09
CA GLY A 68 -4.12 16.34 5.68
C GLY A 68 -3.05 15.70 4.79
N ASP A 69 -1.78 15.95 5.08
CA ASP A 69 -0.66 15.38 4.34
C ASP A 69 -0.52 13.88 4.60
N PHE A 70 -0.75 13.45 5.83
CA PHE A 70 -0.78 12.03 6.18
C PHE A 70 -1.82 11.27 5.34
N ASP A 71 -3.06 11.76 5.32
CA ASP A 71 -4.16 11.16 4.55
C ASP A 71 -3.86 11.17 3.05
N ARG A 72 -3.31 12.26 2.53
CA ARG A 72 -2.94 12.37 1.11
C ARG A 72 -1.89 11.33 0.72
N HIS A 73 -0.84 11.17 1.51
CA HIS A 73 0.21 10.19 1.21
C HIS A 73 -0.27 8.76 1.34
N LEU A 74 -1.15 8.45 2.30
CA LEU A 74 -1.78 7.13 2.38
C LEU A 74 -2.64 6.83 1.15
N THR A 75 -3.39 7.81 0.67
CA THR A 75 -4.21 7.69 -0.54
C THR A 75 -3.33 7.45 -1.77
N GLU A 76 -2.22 8.18 -1.89
CA GLU A 76 -1.24 7.98 -2.97
C GLU A 76 -0.60 6.59 -2.90
N ALA A 77 -0.25 6.12 -1.70
CA ALA A 77 0.30 4.77 -1.51
C ALA A 77 -0.70 3.71 -1.98
N ARG A 78 -1.98 3.86 -1.64
CA ARG A 78 -3.03 2.96 -2.08
C ARG A 78 -3.16 2.96 -3.60
N MET A 79 -3.15 4.12 -4.24
CA MET A 79 -3.20 4.23 -5.71
C MET A 79 -2.02 3.52 -6.36
N LYS A 80 -0.82 3.67 -5.82
CA LYS A 80 0.37 2.98 -6.32
C LYS A 80 0.29 1.47 -6.10
N ALA A 81 -0.31 1.01 -5.01
CA ALA A 81 -0.55 -0.41 -4.78
C ALA A 81 -1.54 -1.00 -5.81
N ILE A 82 -2.58 -0.26 -6.17
CA ILE A 82 -3.53 -0.65 -7.22
C ILE A 82 -2.82 -0.73 -8.58
N GLU A 83 -1.98 0.25 -8.91
CA GLU A 83 -1.18 0.23 -10.14
C GLU A 83 -0.22 -0.96 -10.16
N THR A 84 0.42 -1.27 -9.04
CA THR A 84 1.31 -2.43 -8.91
C THR A 84 0.54 -3.74 -9.17
N ASP A 85 -0.65 -3.87 -8.61
CA ASP A 85 -1.51 -5.03 -8.84
C ASP A 85 -1.82 -5.20 -10.34
N TYR A 86 -2.10 -4.12 -11.04
CA TYR A 86 -2.31 -4.14 -12.49
C TYR A 86 -1.09 -4.70 -13.23
N TRP A 87 0.11 -4.20 -12.92
CA TRP A 87 1.33 -4.66 -13.58
C TRP A 87 1.68 -6.11 -13.24
N LEU A 88 1.42 -6.53 -12.02
CA LEU A 88 1.59 -7.93 -11.60
C LEU A 88 0.66 -8.88 -12.37
N ARG A 89 -0.59 -8.49 -12.57
CA ARG A 89 -1.55 -9.28 -13.34
C ARG A 89 -1.18 -9.35 -14.80
N LEU A 90 -0.70 -8.26 -15.38
CA LEU A 90 -0.19 -8.25 -16.75
C LEU A 90 1.04 -9.14 -16.87
N ALA A 91 1.98 -9.07 -15.94
CA ALA A 91 3.13 -9.95 -15.89
C ALA A 91 2.72 -11.42 -15.84
N TYR A 92 1.70 -11.75 -15.03
CA TYR A 92 1.17 -13.11 -14.93
C TYR A 92 0.67 -13.65 -16.28
N VAL A 93 -0.11 -12.83 -16.99
CA VAL A 93 -0.66 -13.21 -18.31
C VAL A 93 0.44 -13.42 -19.35
N LEU A 94 1.51 -12.61 -19.29
CA LEU A 94 2.61 -12.66 -20.27
C LEU A 94 3.63 -13.79 -19.97
N GLN A 95 3.65 -14.32 -18.75
CA GLN A 95 4.59 -15.38 -18.39
C GLN A 95 4.16 -16.73 -18.91
N GLN A 96 5.15 -17.49 -19.43
CA GLN A 96 4.93 -18.84 -19.92
C GLN A 96 5.40 -19.94 -18.95
N LYS A 97 6.26 -19.57 -17.98
CA LYS A 97 6.77 -20.51 -16.97
C LYS A 97 5.78 -20.62 -15.80
N GLU A 98 5.29 -21.83 -15.55
CA GLU A 98 4.34 -22.09 -14.45
C GLU A 98 4.88 -21.70 -13.08
N GLU A 99 6.15 -21.93 -12.84
CA GLU A 99 6.82 -21.58 -11.59
C GLU A 99 6.75 -20.07 -11.31
N VAL A 100 7.04 -19.25 -12.31
CA VAL A 100 6.97 -17.81 -12.22
C VAL A 100 5.52 -17.34 -12.06
N GLN A 101 4.59 -17.98 -12.77
CA GLN A 101 3.16 -17.69 -12.62
C GLN A 101 2.66 -17.97 -11.19
N ARG A 102 3.12 -19.03 -10.55
CA ARG A 102 2.77 -19.33 -9.15
C ARG A 102 3.29 -18.26 -8.19
N ASP A 103 4.53 -17.82 -8.38
CA ASP A 103 5.12 -16.77 -7.56
C ASP A 103 4.37 -15.44 -7.74
N LEU A 104 4.04 -15.08 -8.99
CA LEU A 104 3.23 -13.91 -9.29
C LEU A 104 1.84 -14.00 -8.66
N SER A 105 1.18 -15.15 -8.75
CA SER A 105 -0.13 -15.39 -8.15
C SER A 105 -0.11 -15.16 -6.63
N SER A 106 0.91 -15.65 -5.96
CA SER A 106 1.12 -15.43 -4.53
C SER A 106 1.27 -13.96 -4.18
N ILE A 107 2.08 -13.23 -4.93
CA ILE A 107 2.29 -11.78 -4.72
C ILE A 107 1.02 -10.98 -5.02
N ILE A 108 0.28 -11.33 -6.07
CA ILE A 108 -1.00 -10.70 -6.41
C ILE A 108 -1.97 -10.82 -5.22
N THR A 109 -2.07 -11.99 -4.63
CA THR A 109 -2.92 -12.21 -3.45
C THR A 109 -2.48 -11.34 -2.27
N GLN A 110 -1.18 -11.22 -2.04
CA GLN A 110 -0.65 -10.35 -0.99
C GLN A 110 -0.94 -8.87 -1.24
N TYR A 111 -0.80 -8.41 -2.48
CA TYR A 111 -1.11 -7.03 -2.85
C TYR A 111 -2.60 -6.70 -2.69
N ALA A 112 -3.48 -7.60 -3.04
CA ALA A 112 -4.92 -7.42 -2.82
C ALA A 112 -5.22 -7.19 -1.32
N GLY A 113 -4.58 -7.96 -0.45
CA GLY A 113 -4.67 -7.79 1.00
C GLY A 113 -4.14 -6.43 1.47
N ILE A 114 -3.03 -5.97 0.90
CA ILE A 114 -2.43 -4.67 1.24
C ILE A 114 -3.34 -3.51 0.79
N VAL A 115 -3.88 -3.56 -0.40
CA VAL A 115 -4.82 -2.54 -0.91
C VAL A 115 -6.03 -2.44 0.01
N ASP A 116 -6.58 -3.56 0.44
CA ASP A 116 -7.72 -3.61 1.37
C ASP A 116 -7.35 -3.04 2.75
N LEU A 117 -6.20 -3.41 3.29
CA LEU A 117 -5.71 -2.89 4.57
C LEU A 117 -5.47 -1.37 4.52
N LEU A 118 -4.86 -0.87 3.45
CA LEU A 118 -4.66 0.57 3.26
C LEU A 118 -5.99 1.31 3.18
N HIS A 119 -6.97 0.74 2.49
CA HIS A 119 -8.31 1.32 2.40
C HIS A 119 -8.97 1.41 3.77
N LYS A 120 -8.92 0.35 4.57
CA LYS A 120 -9.45 0.32 5.94
C LYS A 120 -8.74 1.33 6.84
N PHE A 121 -7.44 1.42 6.72
CA PHE A 121 -6.63 2.38 7.48
C PHE A 121 -7.00 3.82 7.15
N ILE A 122 -7.14 4.16 5.88
CA ILE A 122 -7.56 5.49 5.42
C ILE A 122 -8.96 5.82 5.94
N ARG A 123 -9.89 4.88 5.87
CA ARG A 123 -11.25 5.08 6.40
C ARG A 123 -11.24 5.33 7.90
N HIS A 124 -10.42 4.61 8.64
CA HIS A 124 -10.31 4.78 10.09
C HIS A 124 -9.76 6.16 10.45
N THR A 125 -8.69 6.63 9.81
CA THR A 125 -8.13 7.96 10.06
C THR A 125 -9.11 9.07 9.72
N ARG A 126 -9.90 8.94 8.66
CA ARG A 126 -10.95 9.89 8.30
C ARG A 126 -12.08 9.92 9.33
N THR A 127 -12.46 8.76 9.86
CA THR A 127 -13.50 8.66 10.88
C THR A 127 -13.05 9.32 12.19
N GLU A 128 -11.83 9.09 12.63
CA GLU A 128 -11.25 9.76 13.80
C GLU A 128 -11.20 11.27 13.63
N LYS A 129 -10.75 11.74 12.47
CA LYS A 129 -10.71 13.16 12.14
C LYS A 129 -12.10 13.80 12.19
N ASN A 130 -13.12 13.11 11.70
CA ASN A 130 -14.50 13.58 11.75
C ASN A 130 -15.04 13.64 13.18
N VAL A 131 -14.71 12.68 14.01
CA VAL A 131 -15.08 12.67 15.44
C VAL A 131 -14.42 13.85 16.16
N ILE A 132 -13.14 14.06 15.97
CA ILE A 132 -12.40 15.19 16.55
C ILE A 132 -12.99 16.52 16.10
N ASN A 133 -13.28 16.69 14.81
CA ASN A 133 -13.88 17.91 14.29
C ASN A 133 -15.29 18.17 14.84
N ARG A 134 -16.07 17.14 15.14
CA ARG A 134 -17.37 17.28 15.78
C ARG A 134 -17.25 17.75 17.22
N HIS A 135 -16.24 17.32 17.94
CA HIS A 135 -15.99 17.73 19.32
C HIS A 135 -15.37 19.12 19.45
N THR A 136 -14.53 19.52 18.49
CA THR A 136 -13.86 20.84 18.51
C THR A 136 -14.73 21.97 17.98
N LYS A 137 -15.72 21.67 17.16
CA LYS A 137 -16.70 22.66 16.66
C LYS A 137 -17.87 22.84 17.61
N GLY A 138 -17.76 23.07 18.85
CA GLY A 138 -18.84 23.27 19.83
C GLY A 138 -20.29 23.42 19.28
N PRO A 139 -21.32 23.40 20.10
CA PRO A 139 -22.68 23.51 19.58
C PRO A 139 -22.84 24.74 18.71
N ARG A 140 -23.31 24.57 17.46
CA ARG A 140 -23.64 25.69 16.61
C ARG A 140 -24.70 26.51 17.31
N ILE A 141 -24.30 27.68 17.79
CA ILE A 141 -25.25 28.69 18.29
C ILE A 141 -25.98 29.21 17.04
N GLN A 142 -27.23 28.83 16.94
CA GLN A 142 -28.15 29.48 15.99
C GLN A 142 -28.53 30.85 16.52
#